data_4713dceee3b605311c16bda49131fda5
#
_entry.id   4713dceee3b605311c16bda49131fda5
#
_cell.length_a   1.000
_cell.length_b   1.000
_cell.length_c   1.000
_cell.angle_alpha   90.00
_cell.angle_beta   90.00
_cell.angle_gamma   90.00
#
_symmetry.space_group_name_H-M   'P 1'
#
loop_
_entity.id
_entity.type
_entity.pdbx_description
1 polymer ?
#
loop_
_entity_poly.entity_id
_entity_poly.type
_entity_poly.pdbx_seq_one_letter_code
_entity_poly.pdbx_strand_id
1 'polypeptide(L)'
;MKITNVSKVLSGPNPHHVDARKMYESPHAVAVVITLQPGESLKKHITPVDVFFYVLEGSGIVEIGDEKEIVGKDMLVESPAKVPHRWTNETSGVFRVLVVKVPKPAEETRLL
;
A
#
# COMPACT_ATOMS: atom_id res chain seq x y z
N MET A 1 20.08 -10.23 -14.11
CA MET A 1 18.79 -9.64 -13.72
C MET A 1 18.08 -10.52 -12.69
N LYS A 2 17.20 -9.93 -11.90
CA LYS A 2 16.36 -10.70 -10.98
C LYS A 2 14.90 -10.41 -11.31
N ILE A 3 14.11 -11.45 -11.49
CA ILE A 3 12.68 -11.34 -11.81
C ILE A 3 11.90 -11.87 -10.61
N THR A 4 10.97 -11.07 -10.11
CA THR A 4 10.10 -11.46 -8.98
C THR A 4 8.66 -11.47 -9.46
N ASN A 5 8.01 -12.64 -9.37
CA ASN A 5 6.60 -12.79 -9.72
C ASN A 5 5.78 -12.76 -8.42
N VAL A 6 4.84 -11.84 -8.32
CA VAL A 6 4.04 -11.65 -7.10
C VAL A 6 3.31 -12.92 -6.68
N SER A 7 2.87 -13.75 -7.64
CA SER A 7 2.17 -15.00 -7.32
C SER A 7 3.04 -16.02 -6.59
N LYS A 8 4.36 -15.85 -6.63
CA LYS A 8 5.33 -16.75 -6.00
C LYS A 8 5.94 -16.18 -4.73
N VAL A 9 5.56 -14.97 -4.35
CA VAL A 9 6.01 -14.33 -3.10
C VAL A 9 5.00 -14.64 -2.01
N LEU A 10 5.47 -15.08 -0.85
CA LEU A 10 4.59 -15.34 0.29
C LEU A 10 4.14 -14.02 0.91
N SER A 11 2.87 -13.97 1.34
CA SER A 11 2.37 -12.85 2.11
C SER A 11 3.07 -12.81 3.46
N GLY A 12 3.57 -11.62 3.85
CA GLY A 12 4.22 -11.40 5.12
C GLY A 12 3.27 -10.91 6.20
N PRO A 13 3.62 -11.09 7.49
CA PRO A 13 2.84 -10.52 8.58
C PRO A 13 2.86 -9.00 8.51
N ASN A 14 1.73 -8.38 8.82
CA ASN A 14 1.59 -6.92 8.80
C ASN A 14 0.49 -6.51 9.79
N PRO A 15 0.52 -5.24 10.27
CA PRO A 15 -0.44 -4.78 11.29
C PRO A 15 -1.87 -4.66 10.76
N HIS A 16 -2.07 -4.70 9.44
CA HIS A 16 -3.40 -4.60 8.84
C HIS A 16 -4.08 -5.95 8.65
N HIS A 17 -3.33 -7.06 8.81
CA HIS A 17 -3.81 -8.43 8.60
C HIS A 17 -4.38 -8.66 7.21
N VAL A 18 -3.72 -8.12 6.19
CA VAL A 18 -4.09 -8.27 4.78
C VAL A 18 -2.98 -8.96 3.99
N ASP A 19 -3.26 -9.33 2.74
CA ASP A 19 -2.25 -9.89 1.86
C ASP A 19 -1.24 -8.80 1.48
N ALA A 20 0.02 -8.98 1.87
CA ALA A 20 1.10 -8.04 1.62
C ALA A 20 2.35 -8.81 1.18
N ARG A 21 2.78 -8.60 -0.06
CA ARG A 21 3.89 -9.34 -0.67
C ARG A 21 5.01 -8.39 -1.05
N LYS A 22 6.17 -8.55 -0.41
CA LYS A 22 7.33 -7.69 -0.65
C LYS A 22 8.01 -8.10 -1.96
N MET A 23 8.03 -7.18 -2.91
CA MET A 23 8.58 -7.39 -4.25
C MET A 23 10.03 -6.93 -4.37
N TYR A 24 10.41 -5.90 -3.62
CA TYR A 24 11.74 -5.29 -3.72
C TYR A 24 12.11 -4.61 -2.42
N GLU A 25 13.37 -4.69 -2.07
CA GLU A 25 13.91 -3.98 -0.90
C GLU A 25 15.36 -3.61 -1.13
N SER A 26 15.68 -2.34 -0.91
CA SER A 26 17.04 -1.79 -0.90
C SER A 26 17.06 -0.62 0.08
N PRO A 27 18.23 -0.04 0.39
CA PRO A 27 18.27 1.19 1.20
C PRO A 27 17.48 2.35 0.59
N HIS A 28 17.22 2.31 -0.72
CA HIS A 28 16.59 3.40 -1.47
C HIS A 28 15.09 3.26 -1.62
N ALA A 29 14.55 2.05 -1.51
CA ALA A 29 13.11 1.83 -1.69
C ALA A 29 12.67 0.47 -1.18
N VAL A 30 11.40 0.38 -0.78
CA VAL A 30 10.72 -0.89 -0.49
C VAL A 30 9.42 -0.91 -1.29
N ALA A 31 9.21 -1.97 -2.08
CA ALA A 31 8.01 -2.14 -2.89
C ALA A 31 7.22 -3.37 -2.42
N VAL A 32 5.94 -3.19 -2.12
CA VAL A 32 5.04 -4.22 -1.62
C VAL A 32 3.76 -4.21 -2.44
N VAL A 33 3.28 -5.38 -2.85
CA VAL A 33 1.96 -5.49 -3.45
C VAL A 33 0.96 -5.88 -2.36
N ILE A 34 -0.04 -5.03 -2.16
CA ILE A 34 -1.11 -5.26 -1.20
C ILE A 34 -2.38 -5.61 -1.96
N THR A 35 -3.06 -6.65 -1.51
CA THR A 35 -4.35 -7.07 -2.05
C THR A 35 -5.39 -6.95 -0.95
N LEU A 36 -6.44 -6.17 -1.22
CA LEU A 36 -7.58 -6.02 -0.33
C LEU A 36 -8.78 -6.74 -0.92
N GLN A 37 -9.31 -7.70 -0.18
CA GLN A 37 -10.57 -8.34 -0.51
C GLN A 37 -11.74 -7.37 -0.20
N PRO A 38 -12.95 -7.60 -0.71
CA PRO A 38 -14.11 -6.79 -0.34
C PRO A 38 -14.24 -6.65 1.17
N GLY A 39 -14.36 -5.42 1.66
CA GLY A 39 -14.48 -5.11 3.08
C GLY A 39 -13.18 -4.95 3.84
N GLU A 40 -12.04 -5.30 3.24
CA GLU A 40 -10.75 -5.12 3.89
C GLU A 40 -10.22 -3.70 3.74
N SER A 41 -9.32 -3.31 4.64
CA SER A 41 -8.73 -1.98 4.65
C SER A 41 -7.28 -2.02 5.14
N LEU A 42 -6.49 -1.05 4.67
CA LEU A 42 -5.29 -0.63 5.38
C LEU A 42 -5.75 0.37 6.43
N LYS A 43 -5.60 0.01 7.70
CA LYS A 43 -5.99 0.87 8.82
C LYS A 43 -5.24 2.19 8.76
N LYS A 44 -5.87 3.25 9.26
CA LYS A 44 -5.24 4.56 9.33
C LYS A 44 -3.89 4.47 10.04
N HIS A 45 -2.84 4.97 9.40
CA HIS A 45 -1.48 4.84 9.90
C HIS A 45 -0.58 5.96 9.37
N ILE A 46 0.58 6.10 10.00
CA ILE A 46 1.63 7.04 9.59
C ILE A 46 2.85 6.24 9.17
N THR A 47 3.38 6.56 8.00
CA THR A 47 4.67 6.04 7.52
C THR A 47 5.71 7.14 7.65
N PRO A 48 6.92 6.84 8.19
CA PRO A 48 7.92 7.89 8.45
C PRO A 48 8.63 8.43 7.20
N VAL A 49 8.37 7.85 6.03
CA VAL A 49 8.97 8.25 4.76
C VAL A 49 7.87 8.52 3.73
N ASP A 50 8.25 9.12 2.60
CA ASP A 50 7.32 9.32 1.49
C ASP A 50 6.90 7.98 0.92
N VAL A 51 5.63 7.90 0.51
CA VAL A 51 5.03 6.70 -0.08
C VAL A 51 4.31 7.12 -1.34
N PHE A 52 4.44 6.32 -2.40
CA PHE A 52 3.48 6.43 -3.49
C PHE A 52 2.79 5.09 -3.68
N PHE A 53 1.55 5.16 -4.12
CA PHE A 53 0.72 4.00 -4.39
C PHE A 53 0.37 3.99 -5.87
N TYR A 54 0.41 2.82 -6.50
CA TYR A 54 -0.07 2.66 -7.87
C TYR A 54 -1.13 1.57 -7.90
N VAL A 55 -2.33 1.91 -8.35
CA VAL A 55 -3.43 0.94 -8.38
C VAL A 55 -3.23 -0.02 -9.55
N LEU A 56 -3.12 -1.31 -9.23
CA LEU A 56 -2.90 -2.37 -10.21
C LEU A 56 -4.20 -2.97 -10.72
N GLU A 57 -5.20 -3.06 -9.86
CA GLU A 57 -6.46 -3.74 -10.18
C GLU A 57 -7.59 -3.23 -9.28
N GLY A 58 -8.77 -3.09 -9.84
CA GLY A 58 -9.96 -2.68 -9.09
C GLY A 58 -10.01 -1.21 -8.76
N SER A 59 -10.80 -0.86 -7.77
CA SER A 59 -10.95 0.50 -7.27
C SER A 59 -11.11 0.49 -5.75
N GLY A 60 -10.85 1.62 -5.12
CA GLY A 60 -10.96 1.76 -3.69
C GLY A 60 -10.99 3.21 -3.26
N ILE A 61 -11.14 3.42 -1.96
CA ILE A 61 -11.17 4.74 -1.35
C ILE A 61 -9.82 4.96 -0.67
N VAL A 62 -9.18 6.10 -0.96
CA VAL A 62 -7.96 6.52 -0.30
C VAL A 62 -8.19 7.80 0.48
N GLU A 63 -7.63 7.85 1.69
CA GLU A 63 -7.65 9.03 2.55
C GLU A 63 -6.21 9.40 2.85
N ILE A 64 -5.81 10.62 2.49
CA ILE A 64 -4.49 11.18 2.78
C ILE A 64 -4.70 12.51 3.52
N GLY A 65 -4.33 12.57 4.79
CA GLY A 65 -4.64 13.73 5.62
C GLY A 65 -6.15 13.98 5.65
N ASP A 66 -6.56 15.15 5.21
CA ASP A 66 -7.98 15.55 5.17
C ASP A 66 -8.64 15.27 3.81
N GLU A 67 -7.90 14.77 2.84
CA GLU A 67 -8.42 14.48 1.51
C GLU A 67 -8.93 13.04 1.43
N LYS A 68 -10.02 12.84 0.68
CA LYS A 68 -10.62 11.53 0.47
C LYS A 68 -11.08 11.42 -0.99
N GLU A 69 -10.62 10.38 -1.68
CA GLU A 69 -10.91 10.20 -3.10
C GLU A 69 -11.16 8.73 -3.43
N ILE A 70 -11.94 8.50 -4.48
CA ILE A 70 -12.09 7.18 -5.10
C ILE A 70 -11.06 7.10 -6.22
N VAL A 71 -10.25 6.04 -6.20
CA VAL A 71 -9.22 5.81 -7.22
C VAL A 71 -9.38 4.44 -7.84
N GLY A 72 -8.91 4.29 -9.06
CA GLY A 72 -9.02 3.06 -9.81
C GLY A 72 -7.73 2.70 -10.53
N LYS A 73 -7.80 1.64 -11.34
CA LYS A 73 -6.67 1.08 -12.05
C LYS A 73 -5.87 2.15 -12.79
N ASP A 74 -4.54 2.03 -12.72
CA ASP A 74 -3.55 2.90 -13.37
C ASP A 74 -3.46 4.32 -12.80
N MET A 75 -4.02 4.57 -11.63
CA MET A 75 -3.86 5.83 -10.92
C MET A 75 -2.73 5.73 -9.90
N LEU A 76 -1.90 6.78 -9.83
CA LEU A 76 -0.83 6.90 -8.83
C LEU A 76 -1.25 7.94 -7.80
N VAL A 77 -1.05 7.61 -6.51
CA VAL A 77 -1.35 8.49 -5.38
C VAL A 77 -0.07 8.73 -4.59
N GLU A 78 0.27 9.98 -4.37
CA GLU A 78 1.42 10.35 -3.54
C GLU A 78 0.96 10.63 -2.12
N SER A 79 1.68 10.09 -1.14
CA SER A 79 1.41 10.32 0.28
C SER A 79 2.69 10.79 0.96
N PRO A 80 2.76 12.06 1.37
CA PRO A 80 3.95 12.60 2.03
C PRO A 80 4.26 11.89 3.35
N ALA A 81 5.55 11.87 3.71
CA ALA A 81 6.00 11.34 5.00
C ALA A 81 5.22 11.95 6.16
N LYS A 82 4.87 11.13 7.14
CA LYS A 82 4.23 11.52 8.40
C LYS A 82 2.80 12.08 8.28
N VAL A 83 2.21 12.03 7.08
CA VAL A 83 0.79 12.37 6.89
C VAL A 83 -0.02 11.08 7.03
N PRO A 84 -1.04 11.03 7.89
CA PRO A 84 -1.87 9.85 8.05
C PRO A 84 -2.55 9.45 6.75
N HIS A 85 -2.57 8.14 6.46
CA HIS A 85 -3.30 7.64 5.30
C HIS A 85 -4.04 6.34 5.63
N ARG A 86 -5.07 6.06 4.83
CA ARG A 86 -5.95 4.90 4.97
C ARG A 86 -6.47 4.51 3.59
N TRP A 87 -6.59 3.21 3.36
CA TRP A 87 -7.17 2.64 2.15
C TRP A 87 -8.29 1.69 2.52
N THR A 88 -9.39 1.72 1.76
CA THR A 88 -10.54 0.86 2.03
C THR A 88 -11.10 0.30 0.72
N ASN A 89 -11.42 -0.99 0.71
CA ASN A 89 -12.12 -1.63 -0.41
C ASN A 89 -13.59 -1.84 -0.03
N GLU A 90 -14.46 -0.95 -0.51
CA GLU A 90 -15.91 -1.05 -0.33
C GLU A 90 -16.60 -1.65 -1.56
N THR A 91 -15.83 -2.18 -2.53
CA THR A 91 -16.36 -2.80 -3.73
C THR A 91 -16.60 -4.29 -3.53
N SER A 92 -17.24 -4.93 -4.52
CA SER A 92 -17.45 -6.38 -4.52
C SER A 92 -16.30 -7.16 -5.16
N GLY A 93 -15.30 -6.46 -5.69
CA GLY A 93 -14.14 -7.06 -6.35
C GLY A 93 -12.85 -6.88 -5.55
N VAL A 94 -11.78 -7.48 -6.06
CA VAL A 94 -10.44 -7.36 -5.47
C VAL A 94 -9.84 -6.01 -5.82
N PHE A 95 -9.13 -5.42 -4.85
CA PHE A 95 -8.41 -4.16 -5.03
C PHE A 95 -6.93 -4.38 -4.74
N ARG A 96 -6.08 -4.17 -5.74
CA ARG A 96 -4.63 -4.41 -5.63
C ARG A 96 -3.85 -3.14 -5.86
N VAL A 97 -2.88 -2.89 -5.00
CA VAL A 97 -2.10 -1.65 -5.00
C VAL A 97 -0.62 -1.98 -4.81
N LEU A 98 0.23 -1.38 -5.64
CA LEU A 98 1.67 -1.38 -5.42
C LEU A 98 1.99 -0.22 -4.47
N VAL A 99 2.65 -0.51 -3.37
CA VAL A 99 3.06 0.46 -2.36
C VAL A 99 4.57 0.58 -2.41
N VAL A 100 5.09 1.80 -2.62
CA VAL A 100 6.54 2.04 -2.68
C VAL A 100 6.91 3.09 -1.65
N LYS A 101 7.75 2.70 -0.69
CA LYS A 101 8.30 3.59 0.32
C LYS A 101 9.67 4.07 -0.13
N VAL A 102 9.93 5.37 -0.06
CA VAL A 102 11.13 6.01 -0.59
C VAL A 102 11.63 7.06 0.39
N PRO A 103 12.77 6.84 1.01
CA PRO A 103 13.65 5.68 1.04
C PRO A 103 13.07 4.55 1.91
N LYS A 104 13.86 3.47 2.11
CA LYS A 104 13.49 2.44 3.06
C LYS A 104 13.35 3.08 4.46
N PRO A 105 12.23 2.86 5.17
CA PRO A 105 12.05 3.46 6.48
C PRO A 105 13.01 2.87 7.51
N ALA A 106 13.56 3.73 8.37
CA ALA A 106 14.39 3.33 9.51
C ALA A 106 13.52 3.02 10.73
N GLU A 107 12.26 3.45 10.72
CA GLU A 107 11.29 3.22 11.79
C GLU A 107 10.11 2.43 11.25
N GLU A 108 9.38 1.77 12.14
CA GLU A 108 8.18 1.04 11.77
C GLU A 108 7.00 1.98 11.47
N THR A 109 6.08 1.51 10.63
CA THR A 109 4.79 2.16 10.42
C THR A 109 4.00 2.17 11.71
N ARG A 110 3.39 3.30 12.03
CA ARG A 110 2.63 3.46 13.27
C ARG A 110 1.14 3.57 12.98
N LEU A 111 0.36 2.63 13.56
CA LEU A 111 -1.09 2.69 13.51
C LEU A 111 -1.61 3.82 14.41
N LEU A 112 -2.66 4.43 13.97
CA LEU A 112 -3.36 5.49 14.71
C LEU A 112 -4.65 4.99 15.34
#